data_405f0427730b4795cc87f007ba7756dd
#
_entry.id   405f0427730b4795cc87f007ba7756dd
#
_cell.length_a   1.000
_cell.length_b   1.000
_cell.length_c   1.000
_cell.angle_alpha   90.00
_cell.angle_beta   90.00
_cell.angle_gamma   90.00
#
_symmetry.space_group_name_H-M   'P 1'
#
loop_
_entity.id
_entity.type
_entity.pdbx_description
1 polymer ?
#
loop_
_entity_poly.entity_id
_entity_poly.type
_entity_poly.pdbx_seq_one_letter_code
_entity_poly.pdbx_strand_id
1 'polypeptide(L)'
;MPTAVGLAALVIATTGAVTVTDAGEETSAAGHSQTFTPASALSGTSADASKAELDSREEAISRDSARAVLEEDGAAYGQRAVEVQADERSAALAQLAVRADRYADQIAADAWQLPLQGYRITAQFGYSSSLWADTHTGLDMAAPYGTPVVSVANGVVRSAGWDGSYGNKVAVSLEDGTEVWYAHLSSISVTAGESVSAGQQVGAVGSTGNSTGDHLHLEVRPGAGDPVDPFAALQAHGLSP
;
A
#
# COMPACT_ATOMS: atom_id res chain seq x y z
N MET A 1 24.02 -14.30 -8.00
CA MET A 1 24.04 -12.81 -8.05
C MET A 1 22.68 -12.32 -7.60
N PRO A 2 22.57 -11.59 -6.47
CA PRO A 2 21.27 -11.13 -5.99
C PRO A 2 20.87 -9.87 -6.75
N THR A 3 19.75 -9.92 -7.45
CA THR A 3 19.11 -8.74 -8.02
C THR A 3 18.32 -8.05 -6.91
N ALA A 4 18.86 -6.94 -6.43
CA ALA A 4 18.18 -6.03 -5.53
C ALA A 4 17.03 -5.35 -6.29
N VAL A 5 15.79 -5.61 -5.87
CA VAL A 5 14.63 -4.82 -6.24
C VAL A 5 14.68 -3.53 -5.43
N GLY A 6 15.11 -2.46 -6.09
CA GLY A 6 15.17 -1.13 -5.50
C GLY A 6 13.76 -0.57 -5.32
N LEU A 7 13.41 -0.30 -4.07
CA LEU A 7 12.28 0.54 -3.72
C LEU A 7 12.63 1.98 -4.15
N ALA A 8 12.02 2.46 -5.22
CA ALA A 8 12.10 3.86 -5.61
C ALA A 8 11.13 4.66 -4.72
N ALA A 9 11.68 5.32 -3.70
CA ALA A 9 10.96 6.33 -2.96
C ALA A 9 10.81 7.56 -3.87
N LEU A 10 9.59 7.82 -4.36
CA LEU A 10 9.26 9.03 -5.11
C LEU A 10 9.10 10.20 -4.12
N VAL A 11 10.17 10.98 -3.93
CA VAL A 11 10.09 12.26 -3.24
C VAL A 11 9.58 13.28 -4.25
N ILE A 12 8.30 13.65 -4.15
CA ILE A 12 7.73 14.77 -4.92
C ILE A 12 8.01 16.05 -4.14
N ALA A 13 9.08 16.75 -4.49
CA ALA A 13 9.29 18.11 -4.07
C ALA A 13 8.41 19.03 -4.95
N THR A 14 7.31 19.53 -4.41
CA THR A 14 6.49 20.55 -5.05
C THR A 14 7.05 21.94 -4.77
N THR A 15 7.91 22.43 -5.64
CA THR A 15 8.06 23.87 -5.84
C THR A 15 7.24 24.24 -7.06
N GLY A 16 6.03 24.76 -6.80
CA GLY A 16 5.13 25.23 -7.86
C GLY A 16 5.62 26.53 -8.47
N ALA A 17 6.03 26.47 -9.72
CA ALA A 17 5.97 27.60 -10.62
C ALA A 17 5.21 27.11 -11.85
N VAL A 18 3.92 27.43 -11.91
CA VAL A 18 3.12 27.28 -13.12
C VAL A 18 3.41 28.49 -13.99
N THR A 19 4.29 28.35 -14.97
CA THR A 19 4.37 29.27 -16.10
C THR A 19 3.36 28.84 -17.14
N VAL A 20 2.26 29.57 -17.24
CA VAL A 20 1.32 29.46 -18.35
C VAL A 20 1.98 30.12 -19.55
N THR A 21 2.50 29.34 -20.48
CA THR A 21 2.85 29.81 -21.81
C THR A 21 1.58 29.78 -22.66
N ASP A 22 1.01 30.94 -22.84
CA ASP A 22 -0.05 31.17 -23.84
C ASP A 22 0.60 31.18 -25.23
N ALA A 23 0.21 30.21 -26.04
CA ALA A 23 0.61 30.16 -27.45
C ALA A 23 -0.40 30.98 -28.25
N GLY A 24 0.12 32.04 -28.86
CA GLY A 24 -0.65 33.09 -29.49
C GLY A 24 -1.48 32.69 -30.68
N GLU A 25 -2.48 33.49 -30.87
CA GLU A 25 -3.07 33.79 -32.18
C GLU A 25 -3.09 35.31 -32.39
N GLU A 26 -2.34 35.74 -33.39
CA GLU A 26 -2.30 37.11 -33.84
C GLU A 26 -3.65 37.48 -34.49
N THR A 27 -4.38 38.41 -33.90
CA THR A 27 -5.34 39.22 -34.66
C THR A 27 -5.06 40.69 -34.45
N SER A 28 -4.61 41.27 -35.56
CA SER A 28 -4.43 42.70 -35.78
C SER A 28 -5.71 43.49 -35.48
N ALA A 29 -5.63 44.44 -34.56
CA ALA A 29 -6.63 45.49 -34.45
C ALA A 29 -5.98 46.85 -34.21
N ALA A 30 -6.32 47.74 -35.05
CA ALA A 30 -5.87 49.08 -35.29
C ALA A 30 -5.68 49.95 -34.03
N GLY A 31 -4.57 50.67 -34.06
CA GLY A 31 -4.26 51.71 -33.08
C GLY A 31 -5.24 52.89 -33.12
N HIS A 32 -5.68 53.26 -31.92
CA HIS A 32 -6.20 54.61 -31.68
C HIS A 32 -5.20 55.30 -30.75
N SER A 33 -4.32 56.08 -31.37
CA SER A 33 -3.49 57.06 -30.66
C SER A 33 -4.41 58.17 -30.17
N GLN A 34 -4.70 58.23 -28.89
CA GLN A 34 -5.23 59.44 -28.28
C GLN A 34 -4.08 60.36 -27.91
N THR A 35 -3.93 61.38 -28.70
CA THR A 35 -3.05 62.52 -28.41
C THR A 35 -3.66 63.36 -27.28
N PHE A 36 -3.00 63.32 -26.14
CA PHE A 36 -3.32 64.25 -25.06
C PHE A 36 -2.79 65.63 -25.43
N THR A 37 -3.69 66.56 -25.68
CA THR A 37 -3.38 67.98 -25.73
C THR A 37 -3.35 68.56 -24.33
N PRO A 38 -2.28 69.21 -23.90
CA PRO A 38 -2.29 69.93 -22.63
C PRO A 38 -3.17 71.16 -22.73
N ALA A 39 -4.27 71.18 -22.01
CA ALA A 39 -5.07 72.33 -21.83
C ALA A 39 -4.45 73.30 -20.83
N SER A 40 -3.77 74.32 -21.34
CA SER A 40 -3.44 75.56 -20.65
C SER A 40 -4.67 76.42 -20.62
N ALA A 41 -5.25 76.68 -19.50
CA ALA A 41 -6.01 77.88 -19.23
C ALA A 41 -6.26 78.03 -17.72
N LEU A 42 -5.46 78.84 -17.10
CA LEU A 42 -5.82 79.52 -15.88
C LEU A 42 -6.59 80.80 -16.33
N SER A 43 -7.84 80.88 -16.08
CA SER A 43 -8.51 82.14 -15.82
C SER A 43 -9.73 81.89 -14.97
N GLY A 44 -9.69 82.52 -13.84
CA GLY A 44 -10.65 82.37 -12.76
C GLY A 44 -12.05 82.75 -13.16
N THR A 45 -12.96 82.13 -12.50
CA THR A 45 -14.17 82.76 -11.95
C THR A 45 -15.01 81.70 -11.22
N SER A 46 -15.53 82.18 -10.10
CA SER A 46 -16.72 81.73 -9.41
C SER A 46 -16.63 80.49 -8.49
N ALA A 47 -17.15 80.75 -7.31
CA ALA A 47 -17.33 79.80 -6.21
C ALA A 47 -18.10 78.49 -6.57
N ASP A 48 -18.83 78.48 -7.67
CA ASP A 48 -19.58 77.34 -8.17
C ASP A 48 -18.68 76.24 -8.81
N ALA A 49 -17.57 76.67 -9.43
CA ALA A 49 -16.62 75.75 -10.00
C ALA A 49 -15.89 74.94 -8.91
N SER A 50 -15.60 75.58 -7.78
CA SER A 50 -14.94 74.97 -6.63
C SER A 50 -15.80 73.91 -5.94
N LYS A 51 -17.12 74.13 -5.92
CA LYS A 51 -18.03 73.15 -5.31
C LYS A 51 -18.22 71.91 -6.19
N ALA A 52 -18.34 72.09 -7.50
CA ALA A 52 -18.45 70.99 -8.46
C ALA A 52 -17.15 70.15 -8.49
N GLU A 53 -15.98 70.81 -8.29
CA GLU A 53 -14.70 70.13 -8.21
C GLU A 53 -14.51 69.37 -6.88
N LEU A 54 -15.05 69.91 -5.78
CA LEU A 54 -15.07 69.25 -4.49
C LEU A 54 -16.03 68.06 -4.49
N ASP A 55 -17.22 68.22 -5.03
CA ASP A 55 -18.21 67.13 -5.15
C ASP A 55 -17.69 66.00 -6.09
N SER A 56 -16.98 66.34 -7.16
CA SER A 56 -16.34 65.33 -8.02
C SER A 56 -15.17 64.61 -7.35
N ARG A 57 -14.43 65.29 -6.47
CA ARG A 57 -13.36 64.66 -5.65
C ARG A 57 -13.92 63.75 -4.56
N GLU A 58 -15.00 64.16 -3.88
CA GLU A 58 -15.68 63.30 -2.91
C GLU A 58 -16.26 62.04 -3.57
N GLU A 59 -16.85 62.18 -4.77
CA GLU A 59 -17.37 61.05 -5.55
C GLU A 59 -16.26 60.15 -6.06
N ALA A 60 -15.09 60.67 -6.46
CA ALA A 60 -13.94 59.89 -6.87
C ALA A 60 -13.31 59.14 -5.66
N ILE A 61 -13.21 59.79 -4.50
CA ILE A 61 -12.72 59.14 -3.27
C ILE A 61 -13.69 58.08 -2.81
N SER A 62 -15.00 58.31 -2.91
CA SER A 62 -16.03 57.30 -2.56
C SER A 62 -15.95 56.06 -3.46
N ARG A 63 -15.75 56.25 -4.78
CA ARG A 63 -15.60 55.16 -5.74
C ARG A 63 -14.31 54.37 -5.52
N ASP A 64 -13.21 55.04 -5.24
CA ASP A 64 -11.93 54.37 -4.91
C ASP A 64 -12.00 53.59 -3.59
N SER A 65 -12.65 54.11 -2.58
CA SER A 65 -12.87 53.43 -1.30
C SER A 65 -13.76 52.20 -1.49
N ALA A 66 -14.85 52.30 -2.27
CA ALA A 66 -15.72 51.17 -2.56
C ALA A 66 -15.01 50.09 -3.38
N ARG A 67 -14.14 50.48 -4.30
CA ARG A 67 -13.32 49.56 -5.09
C ARG A 67 -12.29 48.84 -4.23
N ALA A 68 -11.61 49.53 -3.33
CA ALA A 68 -10.65 48.94 -2.41
C ALA A 68 -11.30 47.88 -1.49
N VAL A 69 -12.51 48.18 -0.98
CA VAL A 69 -13.30 47.22 -0.19
C VAL A 69 -13.66 45.97 -0.99
N LEU A 70 -14.08 46.15 -2.25
CA LEU A 70 -14.43 45.02 -3.12
C LEU A 70 -13.19 44.17 -3.51
N GLU A 71 -12.03 44.78 -3.67
CA GLU A 71 -10.78 44.08 -3.95
C GLU A 71 -10.31 43.34 -2.70
N GLU A 72 -10.45 43.91 -1.52
CA GLU A 72 -10.10 43.25 -0.22
C GLU A 72 -11.06 42.08 0.07
N ASP A 73 -12.35 42.26 -0.10
CA ASP A 73 -13.36 41.20 0.04
C ASP A 73 -13.13 40.08 -0.98
N GLY A 74 -12.80 40.41 -2.23
CA GLY A 74 -12.47 39.47 -3.29
C GLY A 74 -11.22 38.63 -2.96
N ALA A 75 -10.20 39.29 -2.44
CA ALA A 75 -8.97 38.62 -2.00
C ALA A 75 -9.21 37.68 -0.79
N ALA A 76 -9.99 38.14 0.18
CA ALA A 76 -10.37 37.33 1.35
C ALA A 76 -11.21 36.12 0.95
N TYR A 77 -12.13 36.29 -0.02
CA TYR A 77 -12.93 35.19 -0.55
C TYR A 77 -12.06 34.18 -1.30
N GLY A 78 -11.11 34.66 -2.09
CA GLY A 78 -10.14 33.79 -2.79
C GLY A 78 -9.27 33.01 -1.82
N GLN A 79 -8.79 33.62 -0.76
CA GLN A 79 -8.00 32.93 0.27
C GLN A 79 -8.80 31.83 0.98
N ARG A 80 -10.04 32.11 1.38
CA ARG A 80 -10.93 31.11 1.99
C ARG A 80 -11.23 29.95 1.05
N ALA A 81 -11.43 30.20 -0.23
CA ALA A 81 -11.64 29.14 -1.21
C ALA A 81 -10.42 28.24 -1.36
N VAL A 82 -9.21 28.81 -1.35
CA VAL A 82 -7.96 28.05 -1.37
C VAL A 82 -7.77 27.22 -0.10
N GLU A 83 -8.07 27.80 1.08
CA GLU A 83 -8.00 27.07 2.36
C GLU A 83 -8.98 25.87 2.37
N VAL A 84 -10.24 26.08 1.99
CA VAL A 84 -11.24 25.00 1.90
C VAL A 84 -10.78 23.91 0.95
N GLN A 85 -10.25 24.28 -0.21
CA GLN A 85 -9.74 23.31 -1.19
C GLN A 85 -8.50 22.56 -0.64
N ALA A 86 -7.63 23.22 0.13
CA ALA A 86 -6.49 22.60 0.76
C ALA A 86 -6.93 21.60 1.85
N ASP A 87 -7.93 21.96 2.64
CA ASP A 87 -8.49 21.09 3.67
C ASP A 87 -9.19 19.86 3.04
N GLU A 88 -9.98 20.05 2.00
CA GLU A 88 -10.61 18.95 1.26
C GLU A 88 -9.56 17.99 0.65
N ARG A 89 -8.51 18.55 0.06
CA ARG A 89 -7.39 17.77 -0.49
C ARG A 89 -6.65 17.00 0.61
N SER A 90 -6.40 17.66 1.74
CA SER A 90 -5.78 17.04 2.91
C SER A 90 -6.61 15.87 3.45
N ALA A 91 -7.92 16.07 3.60
CA ALA A 91 -8.84 15.02 4.02
C ALA A 91 -8.88 13.83 3.03
N ALA A 92 -8.89 14.12 1.72
CA ALA A 92 -8.85 13.09 0.68
C ALA A 92 -7.54 12.28 0.71
N LEU A 93 -6.40 12.95 0.89
CA LEU A 93 -5.10 12.28 1.04
C LEU A 93 -5.04 11.40 2.28
N ALA A 94 -5.57 11.88 3.42
CA ALA A 94 -5.65 11.08 4.65
C ALA A 94 -6.51 9.81 4.45
N GLN A 95 -7.63 9.91 3.74
CA GLN A 95 -8.46 8.75 3.41
C GLN A 95 -7.74 7.75 2.48
N LEU A 96 -6.97 8.26 1.51
CA LEU A 96 -6.17 7.41 0.63
C LEU A 96 -5.06 6.69 1.39
N ALA A 97 -4.39 7.37 2.32
CA ALA A 97 -3.38 6.75 3.18
C ALA A 97 -3.96 5.60 4.01
N VAL A 98 -5.10 5.82 4.67
CA VAL A 98 -5.79 4.77 5.43
C VAL A 98 -6.19 3.57 4.56
N ARG A 99 -6.61 3.81 3.30
CA ARG A 99 -6.91 2.71 2.38
C ARG A 99 -5.64 1.98 1.95
N ALA A 100 -4.58 2.71 1.65
CA ALA A 100 -3.29 2.11 1.28
C ALA A 100 -2.73 1.22 2.39
N ASP A 101 -2.81 1.67 3.65
CA ASP A 101 -2.40 0.88 4.80
C ASP A 101 -3.22 -0.41 4.92
N ARG A 102 -4.55 -0.33 4.77
CA ARG A 102 -5.40 -1.52 4.77
C ARG A 102 -5.07 -2.52 3.66
N TYR A 103 -4.79 -2.03 2.45
CA TYR A 103 -4.39 -2.91 1.35
C TYR A 103 -3.00 -3.51 1.59
N ALA A 104 -2.07 -2.75 2.17
CA ALA A 104 -0.76 -3.26 2.54
C ALA A 104 -0.88 -4.37 3.61
N ASP A 105 -1.72 -4.17 4.62
CA ASP A 105 -2.01 -5.17 5.65
C ASP A 105 -2.64 -6.44 5.04
N GLN A 106 -3.58 -6.29 4.11
CA GLN A 106 -4.19 -7.43 3.41
C GLN A 106 -3.15 -8.20 2.57
N ILE A 107 -2.34 -7.47 1.79
CA ILE A 107 -1.27 -8.12 1.00
C ILE A 107 -0.27 -8.84 1.90
N ALA A 108 0.09 -8.25 3.04
CA ALA A 108 0.96 -8.89 4.01
C ALA A 108 0.31 -10.10 4.69
N ALA A 109 -1.00 -10.05 4.94
CA ALA A 109 -1.76 -11.17 5.51
C ALA A 109 -1.87 -12.35 4.54
N ASP A 110 -1.99 -12.09 3.24
CA ASP A 110 -2.09 -13.11 2.18
C ASP A 110 -0.71 -13.61 1.71
N ALA A 111 0.38 -13.00 2.17
CA ALA A 111 1.73 -13.39 1.77
C ALA A 111 2.13 -14.74 2.36
N TRP A 112 2.40 -15.72 1.50
CA TRP A 112 2.99 -16.98 1.90
C TRP A 112 4.49 -16.86 2.09
N GLN A 113 5.05 -17.72 2.94
CA GLN A 113 6.49 -17.84 3.18
C GLN A 113 6.94 -19.29 3.09
N LEU A 114 8.21 -19.50 2.76
CA LEU A 114 8.80 -20.84 2.83
C LEU A 114 8.83 -21.31 4.29
N PRO A 115 8.34 -22.53 4.59
CA PRO A 115 8.26 -23.02 5.96
C PRO A 115 9.61 -23.35 6.57
N LEU A 116 10.66 -23.43 5.74
CA LEU A 116 11.99 -23.87 6.12
C LEU A 116 13.05 -23.12 5.33
N GLN A 117 14.22 -22.93 5.91
CA GLN A 117 15.39 -22.33 5.25
C GLN A 117 16.52 -23.36 5.13
N GLY A 118 17.31 -23.27 4.07
CA GLY A 118 18.51 -24.08 3.88
C GLY A 118 18.25 -25.59 3.76
N TYR A 119 17.11 -25.96 3.24
CA TYR A 119 16.67 -27.34 3.04
C TYR A 119 17.05 -27.91 1.66
N ARG A 120 16.84 -29.19 1.50
CA ARG A 120 16.91 -29.92 0.23
C ARG A 120 15.62 -30.74 0.06
N ILE A 121 14.97 -30.65 -1.09
CA ILE A 121 13.81 -31.50 -1.41
C ILE A 121 14.29 -32.94 -1.58
N THR A 122 13.65 -33.88 -0.88
CA THR A 122 13.97 -35.31 -0.90
C THR A 122 12.87 -36.16 -1.47
N ALA A 123 11.61 -35.74 -1.35
CA ALA A 123 10.48 -36.37 -2.03
C ALA A 123 9.43 -35.33 -2.41
N GLN A 124 8.84 -35.49 -3.57
CA GLN A 124 7.77 -34.63 -4.07
C GLN A 124 6.40 -35.30 -3.94
N PHE A 125 5.35 -34.49 -4.04
CA PHE A 125 3.97 -34.95 -4.11
C PHE A 125 3.77 -35.93 -5.27
N GLY A 126 3.00 -36.99 -5.04
CA GLY A 126 2.71 -38.00 -6.06
C GLY A 126 3.83 -39.03 -6.28
N TYR A 127 4.98 -38.89 -5.57
CA TYR A 127 6.06 -39.88 -5.67
C TYR A 127 5.63 -41.19 -5.02
N SER A 128 5.90 -42.30 -5.71
CA SER A 128 5.65 -43.64 -5.22
C SER A 128 6.95 -44.38 -5.02
N SER A 129 7.14 -44.99 -3.86
CA SER A 129 8.29 -45.82 -3.57
C SER A 129 7.88 -47.03 -2.73
N SER A 130 8.76 -48.02 -2.61
CA SER A 130 8.54 -49.17 -1.74
C SER A 130 8.55 -48.82 -0.24
N LEU A 131 8.86 -47.59 0.11
CA LEU A 131 8.91 -47.11 1.51
C LEU A 131 7.54 -46.64 2.02
N TRP A 132 6.57 -46.36 1.11
CA TRP A 132 5.22 -45.95 1.46
C TRP A 132 4.19 -46.94 0.94
N ALA A 133 3.15 -47.18 1.76
CA ALA A 133 2.03 -48.02 1.38
C ALA A 133 1.20 -47.41 0.24
N ASP A 134 1.20 -46.05 0.16
CA ASP A 134 0.45 -45.24 -0.78
C ASP A 134 1.35 -44.18 -1.44
N THR A 135 0.77 -43.42 -2.37
CA THR A 135 1.42 -42.28 -3.00
C THR A 135 1.75 -41.20 -1.97
N HIS A 136 2.92 -40.54 -2.08
CA HIS A 136 3.36 -39.48 -1.20
C HIS A 136 2.43 -38.27 -1.28
N THR A 137 1.88 -37.84 -0.13
CA THR A 137 0.82 -36.84 -0.03
C THR A 137 1.33 -35.42 0.22
N GLY A 138 2.65 -35.21 0.28
CA GLY A 138 3.24 -33.93 0.62
C GLY A 138 4.55 -33.65 -0.12
N LEU A 139 5.29 -32.70 0.44
CA LEU A 139 6.64 -32.32 0.03
C LEU A 139 7.61 -32.53 1.20
N ASP A 140 8.62 -33.36 0.99
CA ASP A 140 9.65 -33.63 1.99
C ASP A 140 10.84 -32.69 1.81
N MET A 141 11.11 -31.91 2.85
CA MET A 141 12.16 -30.90 2.92
C MET A 141 13.16 -31.30 3.98
N ALA A 142 14.28 -31.95 3.58
CA ALA A 142 15.33 -32.38 4.50
C ALA A 142 16.18 -31.21 4.98
N ALA A 143 16.34 -31.10 6.29
CA ALA A 143 17.17 -30.11 6.98
C ALA A 143 17.69 -30.69 8.30
N PRO A 144 18.71 -30.09 8.93
CA PRO A 144 19.23 -30.56 10.19
C PRO A 144 18.16 -30.64 11.30
N TYR A 145 18.24 -31.66 12.15
CA TYR A 145 17.39 -31.79 13.32
C TYR A 145 17.34 -30.50 14.15
N GLY A 146 16.15 -30.07 14.55
CA GLY A 146 15.97 -28.86 15.34
C GLY A 146 15.93 -27.57 14.54
N THR A 147 16.07 -27.62 13.18
CA THR A 147 15.88 -26.41 12.35
C THR A 147 14.47 -25.85 12.54
N PRO A 148 14.30 -24.53 12.78
CA PRO A 148 12.98 -23.93 12.97
C PRO A 148 12.07 -24.15 11.76
N VAL A 149 10.83 -24.59 12.02
CA VAL A 149 9.74 -24.69 11.05
C VAL A 149 8.76 -23.57 11.33
N VAL A 150 8.43 -22.78 10.30
CA VAL A 150 7.54 -21.61 10.42
C VAL A 150 6.25 -21.81 9.65
N SER A 151 5.19 -21.10 10.07
CA SER A 151 3.91 -21.09 9.34
C SER A 151 4.09 -20.45 7.96
N VAL A 152 3.57 -21.08 6.93
CA VAL A 152 3.62 -20.55 5.55
C VAL A 152 2.77 -19.31 5.37
N ALA A 153 1.67 -19.18 6.14
CA ALA A 153 0.73 -18.06 6.06
C ALA A 153 0.10 -17.78 7.43
N ASN A 154 -0.67 -16.70 7.52
CA ASN A 154 -1.50 -16.41 8.68
C ASN A 154 -2.60 -17.45 8.82
N GLY A 155 -2.94 -17.83 10.05
CA GLY A 155 -4.00 -18.81 10.28
C GLY A 155 -4.23 -19.09 11.75
N VAL A 156 -5.03 -20.14 12.01
CA VAL A 156 -5.32 -20.64 13.35
C VAL A 156 -4.88 -22.11 13.43
N VAL A 157 -4.14 -22.45 14.46
CA VAL A 157 -3.73 -23.84 14.71
C VAL A 157 -4.95 -24.70 14.95
N ARG A 158 -5.25 -25.59 14.03
CA ARG A 158 -6.37 -26.55 14.10
C ARG A 158 -6.07 -27.67 15.09
N SER A 159 -4.85 -28.21 15.02
CA SER A 159 -4.36 -29.25 15.91
C SER A 159 -2.85 -29.17 16.07
N ALA A 160 -2.35 -29.58 17.22
CA ALA A 160 -0.93 -29.66 17.53
C ALA A 160 -0.70 -30.83 18.48
N GLY A 161 0.07 -31.85 18.04
CA GLY A 161 0.31 -33.06 18.83
C GLY A 161 0.70 -34.25 17.99
N TRP A 162 0.70 -35.43 18.63
CA TRP A 162 1.02 -36.69 17.96
C TRP A 162 -0.14 -37.17 17.08
N ASP A 163 0.16 -37.52 15.83
CA ASP A 163 -0.80 -38.02 14.85
C ASP A 163 -0.26 -39.21 14.04
N GLY A 164 -0.23 -40.37 14.67
CA GLY A 164 0.09 -41.63 14.02
C GLY A 164 1.38 -41.62 13.21
N SER A 165 1.29 -41.91 11.91
CA SER A 165 2.42 -41.93 10.98
C SER A 165 3.08 -40.59 10.78
N TYR A 166 2.35 -39.47 10.95
CA TYR A 166 2.88 -38.12 10.87
C TYR A 166 3.75 -37.71 12.06
N GLY A 167 3.73 -38.48 13.15
CA GLY A 167 4.45 -38.14 14.37
C GLY A 167 3.92 -36.88 15.04
N ASN A 168 4.79 -36.01 15.51
CA ASN A 168 4.41 -34.68 15.97
C ASN A 168 4.00 -33.84 14.78
N LYS A 169 2.73 -33.44 14.76
CA LYS A 169 2.13 -32.67 13.67
C LYS A 169 1.48 -31.39 14.17
N VAL A 170 1.63 -30.34 13.41
CA VAL A 170 0.84 -29.11 13.52
C VAL A 170 0.01 -28.95 12.24
N ALA A 171 -1.29 -28.69 12.39
CA ALA A 171 -2.17 -28.32 11.29
C ALA A 171 -2.65 -26.88 11.52
N VAL A 172 -2.43 -26.00 10.53
CA VAL A 172 -2.86 -24.60 10.54
C VAL A 172 -3.96 -24.43 9.50
N SER A 173 -5.11 -23.88 9.91
CA SER A 173 -6.20 -23.52 9.01
C SER A 173 -6.04 -22.05 8.63
N LEU A 174 -5.97 -21.76 7.34
CA LEU A 174 -5.86 -20.43 6.75
C LEU A 174 -7.26 -19.79 6.59
N GLU A 175 -7.31 -18.50 6.27
CA GLU A 175 -8.58 -17.75 6.13
C GLU A 175 -9.45 -18.27 4.97
N ASP A 176 -8.85 -18.77 3.90
CA ASP A 176 -9.54 -19.35 2.74
C ASP A 176 -10.06 -20.78 2.98
N GLY A 177 -9.85 -21.33 4.20
CA GLY A 177 -10.21 -22.69 4.57
C GLY A 177 -9.18 -23.74 4.16
N THR A 178 -8.05 -23.37 3.57
CA THR A 178 -6.94 -24.29 3.31
C THR A 178 -6.30 -24.72 4.62
N GLU A 179 -6.00 -26.00 4.80
CA GLU A 179 -5.15 -26.48 5.90
C GLU A 179 -3.73 -26.75 5.40
N VAL A 180 -2.75 -26.32 6.19
CA VAL A 180 -1.34 -26.65 5.98
C VAL A 180 -0.85 -27.50 7.14
N TRP A 181 -0.29 -28.66 6.81
CA TRP A 181 0.20 -29.63 7.79
C TRP A 181 1.72 -29.65 7.80
N TYR A 182 2.28 -29.61 9.00
CA TYR A 182 3.72 -29.68 9.29
C TYR A 182 3.97 -30.92 10.14
N ALA A 183 4.58 -31.95 9.55
CA ALA A 183 4.74 -33.25 10.21
C ALA A 183 6.19 -33.64 10.47
N HIS A 184 6.38 -34.77 11.18
CA HIS A 184 7.64 -35.32 11.63
C HIS A 184 8.46 -34.41 12.55
N LEU A 185 7.80 -33.44 13.21
CA LEU A 185 8.46 -32.44 14.04
C LEU A 185 9.16 -33.05 15.25
N SER A 186 10.34 -32.52 15.63
CA SER A 186 11.04 -32.87 16.87
C SER A 186 10.37 -32.19 18.08
N SER A 187 9.81 -30.97 17.88
CA SER A 187 9.10 -30.21 18.90
C SER A 187 7.99 -29.37 18.27
N ILE A 188 6.97 -29.10 19.06
CA ILE A 188 5.84 -28.24 18.71
C ILE A 188 5.95 -26.97 19.56
N SER A 189 5.80 -25.79 18.94
CA SER A 189 5.95 -24.48 19.58
C SER A 189 4.63 -23.74 19.76
N VAL A 190 3.51 -24.32 19.34
CA VAL A 190 2.17 -23.72 19.33
C VAL A 190 1.13 -24.68 19.90
N THR A 191 -0.05 -24.15 20.20
CA THR A 191 -1.18 -24.93 20.75
C THR A 191 -2.42 -24.81 19.89
N ALA A 192 -3.30 -25.81 19.92
CA ALA A 192 -4.57 -25.76 19.18
C ALA A 192 -5.40 -24.55 19.62
N GLY A 193 -5.97 -23.83 18.64
CA GLY A 193 -6.71 -22.59 18.82
C GLY A 193 -5.86 -21.33 18.80
N GLU A 194 -4.54 -21.44 18.78
CA GLU A 194 -3.62 -20.28 18.70
C GLU A 194 -3.62 -19.67 17.31
N SER A 195 -3.69 -18.34 17.22
CA SER A 195 -3.48 -17.62 15.97
C SER A 195 -2.00 -17.50 15.68
N VAL A 196 -1.58 -17.83 14.46
CA VAL A 196 -0.21 -17.72 13.99
C VAL A 196 -0.10 -16.81 12.79
N SER A 197 1.01 -16.08 12.72
CA SER A 197 1.35 -15.25 11.56
C SER A 197 2.28 -15.99 10.61
N ALA A 198 2.28 -15.60 9.33
CA ALA A 198 3.27 -16.07 8.38
C ALA A 198 4.70 -15.85 8.93
N GLY A 199 5.53 -16.86 8.89
CA GLY A 199 6.88 -16.83 9.46
C GLY A 199 6.96 -17.04 10.97
N GLN A 200 5.85 -17.17 11.69
CA GLN A 200 5.86 -17.55 13.10
C GLN A 200 6.28 -19.02 13.25
N GLN A 201 7.20 -19.31 14.18
CA GLN A 201 7.64 -20.66 14.43
C GLN A 201 6.50 -21.53 14.98
N VAL A 202 6.25 -22.67 14.32
CA VAL A 202 5.23 -23.66 14.72
C VAL A 202 5.85 -24.92 15.29
N GLY A 203 7.14 -25.16 15.01
CA GLY A 203 7.87 -26.32 15.52
C GLY A 203 9.31 -26.34 15.05
N ALA A 204 9.92 -27.51 15.08
CA ALA A 204 11.27 -27.75 14.59
C ALA A 204 11.37 -29.09 13.85
N VAL A 205 12.26 -29.14 12.85
CA VAL A 205 12.54 -30.35 12.05
C VAL A 205 12.91 -31.52 12.95
N GLY A 206 12.40 -32.68 12.66
CA GLY A 206 12.69 -33.91 13.34
C GLY A 206 12.50 -35.15 12.44
N SER A 207 12.33 -36.31 13.09
CA SER A 207 12.14 -37.59 12.44
C SER A 207 11.14 -38.45 13.24
N THR A 208 10.08 -37.83 13.76
CA THR A 208 9.05 -38.53 14.55
C THR A 208 8.02 -39.20 13.67
N GLY A 209 7.32 -40.25 14.19
CA GLY A 209 6.36 -41.01 13.41
C GLY A 209 7.02 -41.95 12.40
N ASN A 210 6.43 -42.10 11.22
CA ASN A 210 6.99 -42.94 10.14
C ASN A 210 7.91 -42.12 9.25
N SER A 211 9.15 -41.98 9.65
CA SER A 211 10.19 -41.18 8.99
C SER A 211 11.49 -41.93 8.89
N THR A 212 12.26 -41.73 7.82
CA THR A 212 13.57 -42.37 7.57
C THR A 212 14.77 -41.46 7.89
N GLY A 213 14.51 -40.22 8.27
CA GLY A 213 15.56 -39.23 8.59
C GLY A 213 14.98 -37.85 8.83
N ASP A 214 15.82 -36.89 9.22
CA ASP A 214 15.41 -35.56 9.61
C ASP A 214 14.88 -34.78 8.41
N HIS A 215 13.59 -34.46 8.40
CA HIS A 215 12.92 -33.63 7.38
C HIS A 215 11.62 -33.03 7.92
N LEU A 216 11.13 -32.02 7.26
CA LEU A 216 9.75 -31.54 7.33
C LEU A 216 8.96 -32.21 6.21
N HIS A 217 7.85 -32.87 6.55
CA HIS A 217 6.82 -33.27 5.60
C HIS A 217 5.73 -32.19 5.60
N LEU A 218 5.56 -31.52 4.47
CA LEU A 218 4.60 -30.44 4.27
C LEU A 218 3.44 -30.90 3.42
N GLU A 219 2.17 -30.70 3.86
CA GLU A 219 0.99 -30.87 3.04
C GLU A 219 0.19 -29.59 2.93
N VAL A 220 -0.43 -29.35 1.77
CA VAL A 220 -1.39 -28.29 1.51
C VAL A 220 -2.72 -28.93 1.15
N ARG A 221 -3.80 -28.60 1.89
CA ARG A 221 -5.13 -29.22 1.79
C ARG A 221 -6.21 -28.18 1.61
N PRO A 222 -6.57 -27.79 0.39
CA PRO A 222 -7.63 -26.83 0.13
C PRO A 222 -8.96 -27.28 0.75
N GLY A 223 -9.63 -26.39 1.50
CA GLY A 223 -10.90 -26.68 2.17
C GLY A 223 -10.82 -27.85 3.17
N ALA A 224 -9.64 -28.14 3.74
CA ALA A 224 -9.37 -29.28 4.60
C ALA A 224 -9.67 -30.65 3.93
N GLY A 225 -9.63 -30.68 2.61
CA GLY A 225 -9.90 -31.87 1.78
C GLY A 225 -8.64 -32.68 1.47
N ASP A 226 -8.61 -33.29 0.27
CA ASP A 226 -7.46 -34.05 -0.19
C ASP A 226 -6.24 -33.14 -0.40
N PRO A 227 -5.00 -33.65 -0.14
CA PRO A 227 -3.78 -32.87 -0.33
C PRO A 227 -3.54 -32.59 -1.82
N VAL A 228 -2.99 -31.42 -2.10
CA VAL A 228 -2.50 -31.03 -3.43
C VAL A 228 -0.97 -30.90 -3.39
N ASP A 229 -0.35 -30.78 -4.56
CA ASP A 229 1.11 -30.60 -4.66
C ASP A 229 1.57 -29.31 -3.94
N PRO A 230 2.27 -29.42 -2.79
CA PRO A 230 2.73 -28.25 -2.04
C PRO A 230 3.77 -27.42 -2.78
N PHE A 231 4.59 -28.05 -3.64
CA PHE A 231 5.55 -27.33 -4.46
C PHE A 231 4.84 -26.37 -5.44
N ALA A 232 3.82 -26.87 -6.13
CA ALA A 232 3.00 -26.05 -7.02
C ALA A 232 2.21 -24.98 -6.26
N ALA A 233 1.68 -25.29 -5.07
CA ALA A 233 0.97 -24.32 -4.23
C ALA A 233 1.89 -23.18 -3.79
N LEU A 234 3.09 -23.47 -3.30
CA LEU A 234 4.09 -22.45 -2.94
C LEU A 234 4.49 -21.57 -4.14
N GLN A 235 4.66 -22.19 -5.32
CA GLN A 235 4.94 -21.43 -6.55
C GLN A 235 3.78 -20.52 -6.97
N ALA A 236 2.54 -20.95 -6.82
CA ALA A 236 1.36 -20.14 -7.12
C ALA A 236 1.30 -18.87 -6.24
N HIS A 237 1.87 -18.92 -5.03
CA HIS A 237 2.05 -17.78 -4.13
C HIS A 237 3.37 -17.01 -4.32
N GLY A 238 4.07 -17.22 -5.46
CA GLY A 238 5.26 -16.47 -5.83
C GLY A 238 6.55 -16.92 -5.14
N LEU A 239 6.54 -18.07 -4.47
CA LEU A 239 7.71 -18.61 -3.79
C LEU A 239 8.53 -19.52 -4.73
N SER A 240 9.78 -19.72 -4.40
CA SER A 240 10.70 -20.64 -5.10
C SER A 240 11.17 -21.72 -4.12
N PRO A 241 10.40 -22.82 -3.98
CA PRO A 241 10.69 -23.92 -3.07
C PRO A 241 11.95 -24.70 -3.45
#